data_012c953ec7e227f20fc4cc94eb069396
#
_entry.id   012c953ec7e227f20fc4cc94eb069396
#
_cell.length_a   1.000
_cell.length_b   1.000
_cell.length_c   1.000
_cell.angle_alpha   90.00
_cell.angle_beta   90.00
_cell.angle_gamma   90.00
#
_symmetry.space_group_name_H-M   'P 1'
#
loop_
_entity.id
_entity.type
_entity.pdbx_description
1 polymer ?
#
loop_
_entity_poly.entity_id
_entity_poly.type
_entity_poly.pdbx_seq_one_letter_code
_entity_poly.pdbx_strand_id
1 'polypeptide(L)'
;MQESDKIQVYDNQPIRTAWDEQNEEWYFSIVDVVSVLTDQPDRRRAGKYWSVLKTRLKKEGSQLPTNCSQLKLKADDGKRYKTDVANTEQLLRIIQSIPSKKAEPFKLWLAQIGRERIEETIDPELTIDRALDTYSKKGYPADWINQRLQTIRARKELTDQWQTHGVEKGKEYNGLIN
;
A
#
# COMPACT_ATOMS: atom_id res chain seq x y z
N MET A 1 15.94 -6.23 14.08
CA MET A 1 15.88 -5.63 12.71
C MET A 1 15.34 -6.72 11.78
N GLN A 2 14.03 -6.77 11.59
CA GLN A 2 13.39 -7.80 10.78
C GLN A 2 13.73 -7.56 9.31
N GLU A 3 14.12 -8.63 8.60
CA GLU A 3 14.27 -8.61 7.15
C GLU A 3 12.95 -8.14 6.54
N SER A 4 13.03 -7.04 5.77
CA SER A 4 11.88 -6.52 5.04
C SER A 4 11.42 -7.56 4.04
N ASP A 5 10.20 -8.08 4.20
CA ASP A 5 9.57 -8.96 3.23
C ASP A 5 9.62 -8.29 1.85
N LYS A 6 10.23 -8.97 0.89
CA LYS A 6 10.34 -8.51 -0.48
C LYS A 6 8.95 -8.59 -1.11
N ILE A 7 8.27 -7.46 -1.24
CA ILE A 7 7.01 -7.39 -2.00
C ILE A 7 7.37 -7.52 -3.48
N GLN A 8 6.99 -8.63 -4.10
CA GLN A 8 7.10 -8.80 -5.55
C GLN A 8 5.96 -8.05 -6.22
N VAL A 9 6.28 -6.91 -6.79
CA VAL A 9 5.35 -6.16 -7.63
C VAL A 9 5.86 -6.26 -9.07
N TYR A 10 5.15 -7.02 -9.92
CA TYR A 10 5.40 -7.20 -11.36
C TYR A 10 6.74 -7.84 -11.77
N ASP A 11 6.69 -8.84 -12.64
CA ASP A 11 7.82 -9.49 -13.32
C ASP A 11 8.96 -10.03 -12.44
N ASN A 12 8.68 -10.51 -11.24
CA ASN A 12 9.69 -11.14 -10.37
C ASN A 12 10.89 -10.23 -10.00
N GLN A 13 10.81 -8.92 -10.23
CA GLN A 13 11.89 -7.99 -9.88
C GLN A 13 11.72 -7.47 -8.45
N PRO A 14 12.76 -7.53 -7.62
CA PRO A 14 12.68 -7.10 -6.24
C PRO A 14 12.59 -5.58 -6.14
N ILE A 15 11.54 -5.09 -5.46
CA ILE A 15 11.41 -3.69 -5.08
C ILE A 15 11.83 -3.57 -3.62
N ARG A 16 12.80 -2.71 -3.34
CA ARG A 16 13.24 -2.44 -1.98
C ARG A 16 12.16 -1.69 -1.23
N THR A 17 11.87 -2.16 -0.02
CA THR A 17 10.86 -1.59 0.86
C THR A 17 11.45 -1.27 2.23
N ALA A 18 10.79 -0.41 2.98
CA ALA A 18 11.07 -0.14 4.37
C ALA A 18 9.75 0.02 5.14
N TRP A 19 9.69 -0.55 6.33
CA TRP A 19 8.58 -0.36 7.24
C TRP A 19 8.88 0.80 8.21
N ASP A 20 7.96 1.72 8.36
CA ASP A 20 7.99 2.79 9.35
C ASP A 20 7.09 2.40 10.53
N GLU A 21 7.69 2.07 11.66
CA GLU A 21 6.98 1.65 12.87
C GLU A 21 6.20 2.80 13.53
N GLN A 22 6.62 4.06 13.33
CA GLN A 22 5.95 5.21 13.95
C GLN A 22 4.65 5.57 13.26
N ASN A 23 4.64 5.48 11.91
CA ASN A 23 3.48 5.80 11.10
C ASN A 23 2.69 4.56 10.67
N GLU A 24 3.18 3.35 11.00
CA GLU A 24 2.61 2.07 10.57
C GLU A 24 2.40 2.01 9.04
N GLU A 25 3.42 2.49 8.28
CA GLU A 25 3.35 2.60 6.82
C GLU A 25 4.53 1.90 6.14
N TRP A 26 4.25 1.33 4.96
CA TRP A 26 5.26 0.83 4.04
C TRP A 26 5.75 1.93 3.11
N TYR A 27 7.06 2.02 2.96
CA TYR A 27 7.73 2.86 1.96
C TYR A 27 8.40 2.01 0.89
N PHE A 28 8.27 2.42 -0.34
CA PHE A 28 8.75 1.72 -1.53
C PHE A 28 9.78 2.57 -2.27
N SER A 29 10.86 1.95 -2.76
CA SER A 29 11.84 2.61 -3.60
C SER A 29 11.22 3.02 -4.94
N ILE A 30 11.11 4.32 -5.18
CA ILE A 30 10.53 4.85 -6.42
C ILE A 30 11.37 4.44 -7.63
N VAL A 31 12.68 4.47 -7.51
CA VAL A 31 13.58 4.11 -8.61
C VAL A 31 13.42 2.65 -9.02
N ASP A 32 13.20 1.74 -8.05
CA ASP A 32 13.00 0.32 -8.35
C ASP A 32 11.65 0.10 -9.07
N VAL A 33 10.59 0.76 -8.62
CA VAL A 33 9.27 0.73 -9.28
C VAL A 33 9.34 1.29 -10.70
N VAL A 34 10.01 2.44 -10.89
CA VAL A 34 10.23 3.04 -12.21
C VAL A 34 11.02 2.10 -13.11
N SER A 35 12.06 1.44 -12.59
CA SER A 35 12.86 0.44 -13.32
C SER A 35 11.98 -0.66 -13.91
N VAL A 36 11.12 -1.26 -13.07
CA VAL A 36 10.19 -2.32 -13.47
C VAL A 36 9.19 -1.83 -14.52
N LEU A 37 8.55 -0.69 -14.27
CA LEU A 37 7.46 -0.19 -15.14
C LEU A 37 7.94 0.40 -16.47
N THR A 38 9.20 0.81 -16.56
CA THR A 38 9.75 1.44 -17.78
C THR A 38 10.78 0.59 -18.50
N ASP A 39 10.95 -0.69 -18.09
CA ASP A 39 11.96 -1.59 -18.66
C ASP A 39 13.38 -1.02 -18.63
N GLN A 40 13.70 -0.21 -17.61
CA GLN A 40 15.05 0.31 -17.48
C GLN A 40 15.93 -0.74 -16.81
N PRO A 41 16.97 -1.25 -17.50
CA PRO A 41 17.76 -2.38 -17.02
C PRO A 41 18.65 -2.02 -15.82
N ASP A 42 18.87 -0.73 -15.58
CA ASP A 42 19.69 -0.27 -14.48
C ASP A 42 19.06 0.87 -13.67
N ARG A 43 19.38 0.92 -12.39
CA ARG A 43 18.89 1.94 -11.46
C ARG A 43 19.32 3.37 -11.85
N ARG A 44 20.41 3.54 -12.56
CA ARG A 44 20.88 4.86 -12.99
C ARG A 44 19.96 5.46 -14.04
N ARG A 45 19.53 4.65 -15.00
CA ARG A 45 18.56 5.06 -16.03
C ARG A 45 17.19 5.33 -15.42
N ALA A 46 16.73 4.45 -14.55
CA ALA A 46 15.49 4.64 -13.80
C ALA A 46 15.53 5.92 -12.93
N GLY A 47 16.66 6.22 -12.29
CA GLY A 47 16.87 7.45 -11.55
C GLY A 47 16.80 8.72 -12.41
N LYS A 48 17.38 8.69 -13.63
CA LYS A 48 17.24 9.78 -14.60
C LYS A 48 15.79 9.97 -15.02
N TYR A 49 15.08 8.89 -15.34
CA TYR A 49 13.67 8.93 -15.65
C TYR A 49 12.84 9.56 -14.52
N TRP A 50 13.06 9.11 -13.28
CA TRP A 50 12.42 9.69 -12.10
C TRP A 50 12.69 11.18 -11.95
N SER A 51 13.92 11.64 -12.18
CA SER A 51 14.26 13.06 -12.12
C SER A 51 13.49 13.90 -13.13
N VAL A 52 13.33 13.40 -14.37
CA VAL A 52 12.53 14.04 -15.41
C VAL A 52 11.05 14.06 -15.04
N LEU A 53 10.53 12.92 -14.56
CA LEU A 53 9.13 12.80 -14.12
C LEU A 53 8.83 13.76 -12.95
N LYS A 54 9.72 13.85 -11.96
CA LYS A 54 9.61 14.84 -10.86
C LYS A 54 9.47 16.26 -11.37
N THR A 55 10.32 16.63 -12.34
CA THR A 55 10.30 17.99 -12.91
C THR A 55 8.99 18.27 -13.63
N ARG A 56 8.47 17.29 -14.38
CA ARG A 56 7.19 17.40 -15.07
C ARG A 56 6.05 17.57 -14.09
N LEU A 57 5.96 16.69 -13.09
CA LEU A 57 4.91 16.74 -12.07
C LEU A 57 4.91 18.07 -11.28
N LYS A 58 6.08 18.61 -10.97
CA LYS A 58 6.19 19.95 -10.35
C LYS A 58 5.63 21.06 -11.26
N LYS A 59 5.93 21.02 -12.56
CA LYS A 59 5.41 21.99 -13.52
C LYS A 59 3.88 21.90 -13.67
N GLU A 60 3.32 20.70 -13.53
CA GLU A 60 1.88 20.44 -13.52
C GLU A 60 1.20 20.81 -12.20
N GLY A 61 1.93 21.39 -11.24
CA GLY A 61 1.39 21.80 -9.93
C GLY A 61 1.20 20.66 -8.92
N SER A 62 1.72 19.46 -9.22
CA SER A 62 1.62 18.33 -8.31
C SER A 62 2.54 18.50 -7.10
N GLN A 63 1.99 18.32 -5.90
CA GLN A 63 2.76 18.30 -4.64
C GLN A 63 3.47 16.96 -4.40
N LEU A 64 3.16 15.95 -5.18
CA LEU A 64 3.65 14.58 -5.03
C LEU A 64 5.18 14.50 -4.94
N PRO A 65 5.97 15.15 -5.83
CA PRO A 65 7.43 15.07 -5.74
C PRO A 65 8.02 15.74 -4.52
N THR A 66 7.31 16.68 -3.91
CA THR A 66 7.77 17.41 -2.70
C THR A 66 7.49 16.59 -1.45
N ASN A 67 6.45 15.76 -1.47
CA ASN A 67 6.01 14.95 -0.33
C ASN A 67 6.72 13.58 -0.26
N CYS A 68 7.52 13.20 -1.28
CA CYS A 68 8.29 11.96 -1.23
C CYS A 68 9.44 12.08 -0.21
N SER A 69 9.57 11.07 0.62
CA SER A 69 10.63 10.96 1.64
C SER A 69 11.92 10.41 1.06
N GLN A 70 13.02 10.53 1.80
CA GLN A 70 14.30 9.89 1.47
C GLN A 70 14.74 8.96 2.60
N LEU A 71 14.94 7.69 2.29
CA LEU A 71 15.46 6.70 3.22
C LEU A 71 16.78 6.11 2.73
N LYS A 72 17.61 5.63 3.68
CA LYS A 72 18.83 4.90 3.36
C LYS A 72 18.47 3.43 3.13
N LEU A 73 18.32 3.01 1.87
CA LEU A 73 18.06 1.63 1.50
C LEU A 73 19.36 0.90 1.12
N LYS A 74 19.43 -0.40 1.43
CA LYS A 74 20.54 -1.26 1.06
C LYS A 74 20.55 -1.49 -0.45
N ALA A 75 21.69 -1.37 -1.09
CA ALA A 75 21.92 -1.67 -2.49
C ALA A 75 22.59 -3.05 -2.66
N ASP A 76 22.74 -3.51 -3.91
CA ASP A 76 23.28 -4.82 -4.23
C ASP A 76 24.77 -4.95 -3.86
N ASP A 77 25.47 -3.82 -3.78
CA ASP A 77 26.86 -3.74 -3.29
C ASP A 77 26.99 -3.81 -1.74
N GLY A 78 25.86 -4.02 -1.04
CA GLY A 78 25.78 -4.10 0.41
C GLY A 78 25.79 -2.74 1.13
N LYS A 79 26.04 -1.62 0.43
CA LYS A 79 26.06 -0.27 1.01
C LYS A 79 24.64 0.32 1.06
N ARG A 80 24.47 1.32 1.91
CA ARG A 80 23.19 2.04 2.04
C ARG A 80 23.27 3.41 1.38
N TYR A 81 22.35 3.68 0.47
CA TYR A 81 22.25 4.94 -0.26
C TYR A 81 20.92 5.65 0.02
N LYS A 82 20.99 6.98 0.09
CA LYS A 82 19.78 7.80 0.11
C LYS A 82 18.97 7.55 -1.16
N THR A 83 17.75 7.10 -1.00
CA THR A 83 16.85 6.71 -2.09
C THR A 83 15.51 7.40 -1.87
N ASP A 84 14.96 8.00 -2.93
CA ASP A 84 13.60 8.54 -2.89
C ASP A 84 12.62 7.39 -2.71
N VAL A 85 11.75 7.51 -1.72
CA VAL A 85 10.73 6.54 -1.38
C VAL A 85 9.35 7.19 -1.35
N ALA A 86 8.33 6.39 -1.56
CA ALA A 86 6.94 6.79 -1.51
C ALA A 86 6.15 5.80 -0.65
N ASN A 87 5.17 6.29 0.11
CA ASN A 87 4.19 5.44 0.73
C ASN A 87 3.21 4.88 -0.32
N THR A 88 2.27 4.03 0.08
CA THR A 88 1.35 3.38 -0.85
C THR A 88 0.55 4.37 -1.70
N GLU A 89 -0.02 5.41 -1.08
CA GLU A 89 -0.81 6.41 -1.80
C GLU A 89 0.02 7.16 -2.84
N GLN A 90 1.18 7.66 -2.42
CA GLN A 90 2.11 8.39 -3.30
C GLN A 90 2.59 7.50 -4.45
N LEU A 91 2.89 6.22 -4.17
CA LEU A 91 3.31 5.25 -5.16
C LEU A 91 2.23 5.02 -6.23
N LEU A 92 0.98 4.82 -5.82
CA LEU A 92 -0.15 4.65 -6.73
C LEU A 92 -0.31 5.84 -7.68
N ARG A 93 -0.15 7.06 -7.17
CA ARG A 93 -0.18 8.29 -7.98
C ARG A 93 1.00 8.41 -8.93
N ILE A 94 2.21 8.02 -8.50
CA ILE A 94 3.40 8.01 -9.36
C ILE A 94 3.19 7.04 -10.52
N ILE A 95 2.70 5.83 -10.26
CA ILE A 95 2.45 4.81 -11.30
C ILE A 95 1.46 5.32 -12.35
N GLN A 96 0.39 6.00 -11.93
CA GLN A 96 -0.57 6.61 -12.86
C GLN A 96 0.08 7.66 -13.77
N SER A 97 1.12 8.34 -13.30
CA SER A 97 1.85 9.38 -14.03
C SER A 97 2.89 8.82 -15.02
N ILE A 98 3.17 7.52 -14.99
CA ILE A 98 4.15 6.87 -15.88
C ILE A 98 3.47 6.46 -17.19
N PRO A 99 3.82 7.06 -18.36
CA PRO A 99 3.28 6.69 -19.67
C PRO A 99 3.99 5.44 -20.21
N SER A 100 3.76 4.29 -19.60
CA SER A 100 4.36 3.02 -20.00
C SER A 100 3.29 1.95 -20.24
N LYS A 101 3.49 1.11 -21.26
CA LYS A 101 2.63 -0.04 -21.52
C LYS A 101 2.60 -1.02 -20.34
N LYS A 102 3.71 -1.16 -19.60
CA LYS A 102 3.77 -1.99 -18.40
C LYS A 102 3.00 -1.42 -17.21
N ALA A 103 2.79 -0.12 -17.16
CA ALA A 103 1.96 0.51 -16.15
C ALA A 103 0.46 0.39 -16.45
N GLU A 104 0.08 0.08 -17.69
CA GLU A 104 -1.32 0.06 -18.12
C GLU A 104 -2.18 -0.98 -17.39
N PRO A 105 -1.77 -2.25 -17.24
CA PRO A 105 -2.55 -3.22 -16.45
C PRO A 105 -2.80 -2.76 -15.02
N PHE A 106 -1.83 -2.06 -14.42
CA PHE A 106 -1.97 -1.54 -13.08
C PHE A 106 -2.97 -0.37 -13.01
N LYS A 107 -2.98 0.51 -14.03
CA LYS A 107 -3.96 1.60 -14.13
C LYS A 107 -5.37 1.07 -14.31
N LEU A 108 -5.54 0.03 -15.12
CA LEU A 108 -6.81 -0.66 -15.31
C LEU A 108 -7.30 -1.30 -14.00
N TRP A 109 -6.40 -1.97 -13.27
CA TRP A 109 -6.72 -2.53 -11.95
C TRP A 109 -7.15 -1.44 -10.96
N LEU A 110 -6.46 -0.29 -10.91
CA LEU A 110 -6.87 0.84 -10.06
C LEU A 110 -8.24 1.40 -10.45
N ALA A 111 -8.52 1.50 -11.74
CA ALA A 111 -9.82 1.95 -12.23
C ALA A 111 -10.92 0.97 -11.82
N GLN A 112 -10.66 -0.34 -11.88
CA GLN A 112 -11.57 -1.37 -11.40
C GLN A 112 -11.84 -1.24 -9.90
N ILE A 113 -10.78 -1.14 -9.08
CA ILE A 113 -10.92 -0.92 -7.61
C ILE A 113 -11.73 0.34 -7.31
N GLY A 114 -11.47 1.43 -8.04
CA GLY A 114 -12.23 2.67 -7.90
C GLY A 114 -13.71 2.49 -8.21
N ARG A 115 -14.04 1.78 -9.29
CA ARG A 115 -15.42 1.45 -9.66
C ARG A 115 -16.08 0.59 -8.60
N GLU A 116 -15.46 -0.50 -8.18
CA GLU A 116 -15.98 -1.39 -7.13
C GLU A 116 -16.26 -0.61 -5.84
N ARG A 117 -15.37 0.33 -5.46
CA ARG A 117 -15.59 1.15 -4.27
C ARG A 117 -16.76 2.12 -4.39
N ILE A 118 -17.01 2.66 -5.59
CA ILE A 118 -18.21 3.49 -5.87
C ILE A 118 -19.47 2.62 -5.79
N GLU A 119 -19.46 1.43 -6.39
CA GLU A 119 -20.58 0.48 -6.34
C GLU A 119 -20.90 0.07 -4.90
N GLU A 120 -19.89 -0.21 -4.06
CA GLU A 120 -20.05 -0.50 -2.63
C GLU A 120 -20.66 0.68 -1.83
N THR A 121 -20.52 1.90 -2.30
CA THR A 121 -21.16 3.07 -1.67
C THR A 121 -22.67 3.09 -1.96
N ILE A 122 -23.08 2.57 -3.11
CA ILE A 122 -24.47 2.45 -3.52
C ILE A 122 -25.11 1.21 -2.88
N ASP A 123 -24.38 0.09 -2.88
CA ASP A 123 -24.79 -1.19 -2.29
C ASP A 123 -23.73 -1.69 -1.30
N PRO A 124 -23.87 -1.40 0.01
CA PRO A 124 -22.91 -1.80 1.03
C PRO A 124 -22.75 -3.31 1.20
N GLU A 125 -23.70 -4.14 0.74
CA GLU A 125 -23.62 -5.60 0.85
C GLU A 125 -22.44 -6.14 0.02
N LEU A 126 -22.09 -5.48 -1.09
CA LEU A 126 -20.92 -5.82 -1.91
C LEU A 126 -19.60 -5.78 -1.13
N THR A 127 -19.50 -4.91 -0.12
CA THR A 127 -18.32 -4.90 0.78
C THR A 127 -18.23 -6.18 1.61
N ILE A 128 -19.37 -6.70 2.06
CA ILE A 128 -19.45 -7.95 2.83
C ILE A 128 -19.08 -9.13 1.93
N ASP A 129 -19.65 -9.19 0.73
CA ASP A 129 -19.34 -10.24 -0.25
C ASP A 129 -17.85 -10.28 -0.61
N ARG A 130 -17.25 -9.12 -0.84
CA ARG A 130 -15.82 -9.01 -1.11
C ARG A 130 -14.96 -9.50 0.08
N ALA A 131 -15.39 -9.22 1.32
CA ALA A 131 -14.69 -9.71 2.51
C ALA A 131 -14.79 -11.25 2.61
N LEU A 132 -15.96 -11.83 2.37
CA LEU A 132 -16.19 -13.28 2.35
C LEU A 132 -15.35 -13.96 1.27
N ASP A 133 -15.35 -13.42 0.07
CA ASP A 133 -14.51 -13.86 -1.05
C ASP A 133 -13.03 -13.87 -0.71
N THR A 134 -12.56 -12.82 -0.03
CA THR A 134 -11.16 -12.69 0.39
C THR A 134 -10.78 -13.79 1.38
N TYR A 135 -11.63 -14.10 2.36
CA TYR A 135 -11.40 -15.20 3.30
C TYR A 135 -11.39 -16.55 2.58
N SER A 136 -12.37 -16.78 1.68
CA SER A 136 -12.43 -18.02 0.87
C SER A 136 -11.19 -18.23 0.02
N LYS A 137 -10.71 -17.19 -0.67
CA LYS A 137 -9.46 -17.22 -1.47
C LYS A 137 -8.22 -17.51 -0.62
N LYS A 138 -8.22 -17.12 0.65
CA LYS A 138 -7.16 -17.46 1.62
C LYS A 138 -7.27 -18.89 2.17
N GLY A 139 -8.30 -19.66 1.77
CA GLY A 139 -8.49 -21.04 2.15
C GLY A 139 -9.15 -21.26 3.52
N TYR A 140 -9.78 -20.24 4.10
CA TYR A 140 -10.51 -20.41 5.35
C TYR A 140 -11.85 -21.15 5.13
N PRO A 141 -12.20 -22.16 5.96
CA PRO A 141 -13.46 -22.88 5.88
C PRO A 141 -14.66 -21.94 6.17
N ALA A 142 -15.81 -22.25 5.58
CA ALA A 142 -17.05 -21.46 5.74
C ALA A 142 -17.46 -21.29 7.22
N ASP A 143 -17.36 -22.36 8.03
CA ASP A 143 -17.66 -22.31 9.45
C ASP A 143 -16.75 -21.37 10.21
N TRP A 144 -15.45 -21.38 9.89
CA TRP A 144 -14.49 -20.43 10.47
C TRP A 144 -14.83 -18.99 10.10
N ILE A 145 -15.20 -18.75 8.83
CA ILE A 145 -15.58 -17.41 8.34
C ILE A 145 -16.79 -16.90 9.12
N ASN A 146 -17.81 -17.73 9.32
CA ASN A 146 -19.02 -17.38 10.07
C ASN A 146 -18.69 -17.04 11.54
N GLN A 147 -17.88 -17.86 12.21
CA GLN A 147 -17.42 -17.59 13.57
C GLN A 147 -16.61 -16.29 13.65
N ARG A 148 -15.76 -16.04 12.66
CA ARG A 148 -14.96 -14.80 12.60
C ARG A 148 -15.84 -13.57 12.48
N LEU A 149 -16.88 -13.60 11.65
CA LEU A 149 -17.82 -12.49 11.50
C LEU A 149 -18.58 -12.20 12.80
N GLN A 150 -19.02 -13.26 13.50
CA GLN A 150 -19.67 -13.12 14.81
C GLN A 150 -18.71 -12.50 15.85
N THR A 151 -17.47 -12.95 15.87
CA THR A 151 -16.43 -12.40 16.78
C THR A 151 -16.16 -10.91 16.50
N ILE A 152 -16.08 -10.52 15.21
CA ILE A 152 -15.90 -9.12 14.82
C ILE A 152 -17.08 -8.27 15.29
N ARG A 153 -18.31 -8.78 15.12
CA ARG A 153 -19.53 -8.09 15.57
C ARG A 153 -19.55 -7.90 17.08
N ALA A 154 -19.33 -8.98 17.85
CA ALA A 154 -19.29 -8.91 19.31
C ALA A 154 -18.20 -7.95 19.83
N ARG A 155 -17.02 -7.95 19.18
CA ARG A 155 -15.95 -7.02 19.49
C ARG A 155 -16.32 -5.57 19.21
N LYS A 156 -17.01 -5.28 18.11
CA LYS A 156 -17.49 -3.93 17.81
C LYS A 156 -18.51 -3.47 18.86
N GLU A 157 -19.49 -4.30 19.16
CA GLU A 157 -20.51 -4.02 20.19
C GLU A 157 -19.85 -3.71 21.54
N LEU A 158 -18.83 -4.47 21.95
CA LEU A 158 -18.07 -4.23 23.18
C LEU A 158 -17.30 -2.90 23.13
N THR A 159 -16.62 -2.62 22.02
CA THR A 159 -15.87 -1.37 21.86
C THR A 159 -16.78 -0.14 21.82
N ASP A 160 -17.97 -0.25 21.24
CA ASP A 160 -18.98 0.81 21.23
C ASP A 160 -19.49 1.10 22.65
N GLN A 161 -19.70 0.06 23.45
CA GLN A 161 -20.06 0.19 24.87
C GLN A 161 -18.95 0.89 25.66
N TRP A 162 -17.69 0.55 25.42
CA TRP A 162 -16.57 1.23 26.08
C TRP A 162 -16.49 2.71 25.73
N GLN A 163 -16.70 3.08 24.45
CA GLN A 163 -16.72 4.48 24.04
C GLN A 163 -17.86 5.26 24.70
N THR A 164 -19.04 4.65 24.83
CA THR A 164 -20.19 5.29 25.53
C THR A 164 -19.91 5.50 27.03
N HIS A 165 -19.01 4.71 27.63
CA HIS A 165 -18.60 4.84 29.03
C HIS A 165 -17.27 5.61 29.21
N GLY A 166 -16.82 6.35 28.16
CA GLY A 166 -15.68 7.28 28.26
C GLY A 166 -14.29 6.63 28.14
N VAL A 167 -14.20 5.37 27.70
CA VAL A 167 -12.90 4.71 27.42
C VAL A 167 -12.39 5.18 26.07
N GLU A 168 -11.22 5.83 26.05
CA GLU A 168 -10.62 6.35 24.81
C GLU A 168 -9.88 5.25 24.00
N LYS A 169 -9.89 5.38 22.66
CA LYS A 169 -9.08 4.51 21.79
C LYS A 169 -7.60 4.72 22.06
N GLY A 170 -6.85 3.64 22.31
CA GLY A 170 -5.42 3.69 22.51
C GLY A 170 -4.92 2.61 23.45
N LYS A 171 -3.99 2.95 24.36
CA LYS A 171 -3.39 2.02 25.32
C LYS A 171 -4.42 1.31 26.21
N GLU A 172 -5.50 1.98 26.56
CA GLU A 172 -6.59 1.43 27.38
C GLU A 172 -7.34 0.31 26.64
N TYR A 173 -7.60 0.47 25.34
CA TYR A 173 -8.22 -0.54 24.49
C TYR A 173 -7.38 -1.82 24.38
N ASN A 174 -6.06 -1.66 24.27
CA ASN A 174 -5.14 -2.79 24.15
C ASN A 174 -4.99 -3.55 25.49
N GLY A 175 -5.14 -2.87 26.61
CA GLY A 175 -5.10 -3.49 27.95
C GLY A 175 -6.34 -4.31 28.31
N LEU A 176 -7.48 -4.06 27.64
CA LEU A 176 -8.75 -4.75 27.90
C LEU A 176 -9.01 -5.94 26.97
N ILE A 177 -8.19 -6.11 25.92
CA ILE A 177 -8.36 -7.15 24.88
C ILE A 177 -7.34 -8.30 25.02
N ASN A 178 -6.29 -8.17 25.86
CA ASN A 178 -5.29 -9.20 26.13
C ASN A 178 -5.68 -10.11 27.28
#